data_1ce386158cfb945416a2662e420533b3
#
_entry.id   1ce386158cfb945416a2662e420533b3
#
_cell.length_a   1.000
_cell.length_b   1.000
_cell.length_c   1.000
_cell.angle_alpha   90.00
_cell.angle_beta   90.00
_cell.angle_gamma   90.00
#
_symmetry.space_group_name_H-M   'P 1'
#
loop_
_entity.id
_entity.type
_entity.pdbx_description
1 polymer ?
#
loop_
_entity_poly.entity_id
_entity_poly.type
_entity_poly.pdbx_seq_one_letter_code
_entity_poly.pdbx_strand_id
1 'polypeptide(L)'
;KELQALVPELEWAQDAALETINWTAGFTFPEADLDFEYVSVCHPDEYPFNEGNIVSNKGIDVPVSQFNEFFTEEHVERSNALHSRVRGRGAYHVGPLARYAINFDKLTPLAQRSAAEAGLEPVCSNPFKSIIVRSVETLYAIEEALRIIDEYEEPAEPYIAYTPKAGVGHG
;
A
#
# COMPACT_ATOMS: atom_id res chain seq x y z
N LYS A 1 -21.19 -18.94 -0.76
CA LYS A 1 -21.18 -19.70 -2.04
C LYS A 1 -20.59 -18.88 -3.18
N GLU A 2 -21.02 -17.62 -3.37
CA GLU A 2 -20.51 -16.76 -4.44
C GLU A 2 -19.04 -16.41 -4.26
N LEU A 3 -18.61 -16.03 -3.06
CA LEU A 3 -17.20 -15.76 -2.74
C LEU A 3 -16.32 -17.00 -2.99
N GLN A 4 -16.79 -18.18 -2.58
CA GLN A 4 -16.04 -19.43 -2.81
C GLN A 4 -15.90 -19.78 -4.30
N ALA A 5 -16.79 -19.31 -5.14
CA ALA A 5 -16.69 -19.52 -6.59
C ALA A 5 -15.58 -18.69 -7.25
N LEU A 6 -15.06 -17.65 -6.57
CA LEU A 6 -13.94 -16.84 -7.05
C LEU A 6 -12.56 -17.46 -6.78
N VAL A 7 -12.47 -18.43 -5.86
CA VAL A 7 -11.19 -19.02 -5.45
C VAL A 7 -10.37 -19.54 -6.63
N PRO A 8 -10.90 -20.31 -7.59
CA PRO A 8 -10.09 -20.79 -8.72
C PRO A 8 -9.57 -19.67 -9.62
N GLU A 9 -10.31 -18.56 -9.75
CA GLU A 9 -9.86 -17.40 -10.53
C GLU A 9 -8.77 -16.62 -9.78
N LEU A 10 -8.86 -16.53 -8.45
CA LEU A 10 -7.84 -15.90 -7.62
C LEU A 10 -6.56 -16.73 -7.56
N GLU A 11 -6.65 -18.07 -7.51
CA GLU A 11 -5.49 -18.95 -7.60
C GLU A 11 -4.77 -18.78 -8.95
N TRP A 12 -5.53 -18.76 -10.05
CA TRP A 12 -4.96 -18.42 -11.36
C TRP A 12 -4.33 -17.02 -11.39
N ALA A 13 -4.98 -16.03 -10.78
CA ALA A 13 -4.48 -14.66 -10.70
C ALA A 13 -3.19 -14.57 -9.87
N GLN A 14 -3.03 -15.41 -8.84
CA GLN A 14 -1.80 -15.51 -8.05
C GLN A 14 -0.62 -15.98 -8.92
N ASP A 15 -0.82 -17.03 -9.71
CA ASP A 15 0.21 -17.50 -10.66
C ASP A 15 0.55 -16.41 -11.70
N ALA A 16 -0.45 -15.74 -12.24
CA ALA A 16 -0.27 -14.64 -13.18
C ALA A 16 0.47 -13.43 -12.57
N ALA A 17 0.24 -13.16 -11.27
CA ALA A 17 0.95 -12.12 -10.54
C ALA A 17 2.44 -12.46 -10.36
N LEU A 18 2.77 -13.72 -10.04
CA LEU A 18 4.15 -14.21 -9.97
C LEU A 18 4.86 -14.08 -11.33
N GLU A 19 4.21 -14.48 -12.42
CA GLU A 19 4.75 -14.29 -13.77
C GLU A 19 4.96 -12.80 -14.09
N THR A 20 4.05 -11.93 -13.66
CA THR A 20 4.13 -10.47 -13.88
C THR A 20 5.31 -9.86 -13.12
N ILE A 21 5.57 -10.30 -11.87
CA ILE A 21 6.76 -9.88 -11.11
C ILE A 21 8.02 -10.24 -11.89
N ASN A 22 8.14 -11.49 -12.34
CA ASN A 22 9.29 -11.95 -13.09
C ASN A 22 9.46 -11.20 -14.42
N TRP A 23 8.37 -10.95 -15.14
CA TRP A 23 8.38 -10.19 -16.38
C TRP A 23 8.85 -8.76 -16.17
N THR A 24 8.29 -8.05 -15.21
CA THR A 24 8.65 -6.66 -14.91
C THR A 24 10.06 -6.53 -14.36
N ALA A 25 10.54 -7.51 -13.58
CA ALA A 25 11.92 -7.56 -13.11
C ALA A 25 12.94 -7.69 -14.26
N GLY A 26 12.53 -8.26 -15.38
CA GLY A 26 13.37 -8.39 -16.59
C GLY A 26 13.54 -7.11 -17.40
N PHE A 27 12.88 -6.01 -17.05
CA PHE A 27 13.02 -4.74 -17.77
C PHE A 27 14.34 -4.06 -17.42
N THR A 28 14.88 -3.31 -18.40
CA THR A 28 16.03 -2.45 -18.18
C THR A 28 15.55 -1.11 -17.65
N PHE A 29 15.95 -0.78 -16.42
CA PHE A 29 15.61 0.49 -15.78
C PHE A 29 16.80 1.43 -15.75
N PRO A 30 16.59 2.77 -15.85
CA PRO A 30 17.64 3.74 -15.56
C PRO A 30 18.12 3.57 -14.11
N GLU A 31 19.42 3.75 -13.90
CA GLU A 31 19.98 3.80 -12.54
C GLU A 31 19.53 5.09 -11.84
N ALA A 32 18.98 4.94 -10.66
CA ALA A 32 18.59 6.05 -9.79
C ALA A 32 18.62 5.60 -8.33
N ASP A 33 19.16 6.46 -7.48
CA ASP A 33 19.17 6.29 -6.02
C ASP A 33 18.78 7.63 -5.40
N LEU A 34 17.52 7.74 -4.97
CA LEU A 34 16.94 8.99 -4.53
C LEU A 34 16.52 8.90 -3.05
N ASP A 35 16.97 9.88 -2.27
CA ASP A 35 16.61 10.01 -0.85
C ASP A 35 15.19 10.59 -0.71
N PHE A 36 14.18 9.76 -0.90
CA PHE A 36 12.79 10.15 -0.67
C PHE A 36 12.44 10.20 0.82
N GLU A 37 11.57 11.12 1.19
CA GLU A 37 10.75 10.97 2.38
C GLU A 37 9.51 10.14 1.98
N TYR A 38 9.52 8.87 2.31
CA TYR A 38 8.38 7.99 2.12
C TYR A 38 7.35 8.26 3.21
N VAL A 39 6.07 8.41 2.81
CA VAL A 39 4.95 8.56 3.73
C VAL A 39 3.88 7.55 3.37
N SER A 40 3.44 6.79 4.34
CA SER A 40 2.37 5.81 4.18
C SER A 40 1.61 5.61 5.48
N VAL A 41 0.45 5.00 5.38
CA VAL A 41 -0.19 4.39 6.55
C VAL A 41 0.64 3.19 6.99
N CYS A 42 0.74 2.97 8.30
CA CYS A 42 1.39 1.81 8.93
C CYS A 42 0.46 1.22 9.99
N HIS A 43 0.23 -0.08 9.93
CA HIS A 43 -0.57 -0.82 10.92
C HIS A 43 0.33 -1.82 11.66
N PRO A 44 0.11 -2.09 12.96
CA PRO A 44 0.98 -2.99 13.73
C PRO A 44 0.94 -4.44 13.23
N ASP A 45 -0.21 -4.92 12.73
CA ASP A 45 -0.45 -6.33 12.50
C ASP A 45 -0.58 -6.72 11.02
N GLU A 46 -0.83 -5.76 10.11
CA GLU A 46 -1.09 -6.05 8.70
C GLU A 46 -0.40 -5.07 7.74
N TYR A 47 -0.27 -5.46 6.48
CA TYR A 47 0.11 -4.54 5.40
C TYR A 47 -1.09 -3.63 5.11
N PRO A 48 -1.00 -2.32 5.44
CA PRO A 48 -2.19 -1.48 5.56
C PRO A 48 -2.68 -0.99 4.20
N PHE A 49 -4.00 -1.08 4.00
CA PHE A 49 -4.69 -0.43 2.88
C PHE A 49 -5.55 0.76 3.33
N ASN A 50 -6.12 0.72 4.53
CA ASN A 50 -7.12 1.69 4.99
C ASN A 50 -6.97 2.14 6.45
N GLU A 51 -6.29 1.39 7.30
CA GLU A 51 -6.19 1.70 8.74
C GLU A 51 -4.73 1.80 9.19
N GLY A 52 -4.48 2.63 10.20
CA GLY A 52 -3.18 2.79 10.84
C GLY A 52 -2.78 4.24 11.08
N ASN A 53 -1.56 4.45 11.56
CA ASN A 53 -0.96 5.76 11.70
C ASN A 53 -0.31 6.23 10.40
N ILE A 54 -0.17 7.53 10.23
CA ILE A 54 0.67 8.12 9.19
C ILE A 54 2.13 8.04 9.66
N VAL A 55 2.94 7.31 8.92
CA VAL A 55 4.37 7.10 9.24
C VAL A 55 5.24 7.58 8.10
N SER A 56 6.40 8.16 8.42
CA SER A 56 7.46 8.39 7.43
C SER A 56 8.79 7.77 7.88
N ASN A 57 9.61 7.41 6.89
CA ASN A 57 10.99 6.97 7.13
C ASN A 57 11.90 8.07 7.71
N LYS A 58 11.40 9.30 7.81
CA LYS A 58 12.11 10.46 8.40
C LYS A 58 11.45 10.95 9.70
N GLY A 59 10.72 10.06 10.42
CA GLY A 59 10.33 10.25 11.82
C GLY A 59 8.96 10.89 12.05
N ILE A 60 8.04 10.84 11.08
CA ILE A 60 6.61 11.06 11.36
C ILE A 60 6.04 9.73 11.85
N ASP A 61 5.25 9.75 12.91
CA ASP A 61 4.37 8.67 13.38
C ASP A 61 3.23 9.31 14.16
N VAL A 62 2.10 9.49 13.49
CA VAL A 62 0.96 10.24 14.03
C VAL A 62 -0.37 9.63 13.57
N PRO A 63 -1.44 9.75 14.36
CA PRO A 63 -2.77 9.35 13.95
C PRO A 63 -3.24 10.21 12.74
N VAL A 64 -4.07 9.63 11.89
CA VAL A 64 -4.63 10.31 10.70
C VAL A 64 -5.31 11.65 11.05
N SER A 65 -5.92 11.75 12.23
CA SER A 65 -6.55 12.98 12.73
C SER A 65 -5.60 14.18 12.83
N GLN A 66 -4.29 13.94 12.92
CA GLN A 66 -3.26 14.99 12.98
C GLN A 66 -2.67 15.34 11.60
N PHE A 67 -3.24 14.81 10.49
CA PHE A 67 -2.74 15.09 9.14
C PHE A 67 -2.45 16.58 8.93
N ASN A 68 -3.40 17.45 9.25
CA ASN A 68 -3.27 18.90 9.05
C ASN A 68 -2.19 19.58 9.90
N GLU A 69 -1.65 18.93 10.92
CA GLU A 69 -0.55 19.46 11.74
C GLU A 69 0.81 19.24 11.05
N PHE A 70 0.93 18.12 10.32
CA PHE A 70 2.18 17.69 9.66
C PHE A 70 2.20 17.96 8.17
N PHE A 71 1.03 18.06 7.53
CA PHE A 71 0.93 18.25 6.08
C PHE A 71 0.18 19.54 5.76
N THR A 72 0.45 20.07 4.59
CA THR A 72 -0.25 21.22 4.02
C THR A 72 -0.58 20.92 2.59
N GLU A 73 -1.77 21.37 2.17
CA GLU A 73 -2.23 21.27 0.78
C GLU A 73 -2.35 22.65 0.18
N GLU A 74 -1.87 22.84 -1.02
CA GLU A 74 -1.84 24.13 -1.71
C GLU A 74 -2.29 24.02 -3.16
N HIS A 75 -2.99 25.03 -3.64
CA HIS A 75 -3.22 25.21 -5.05
C HIS A 75 -1.96 25.70 -5.75
N VAL A 76 -1.66 25.10 -6.92
CA VAL A 76 -0.64 25.60 -7.82
C VAL A 76 -1.29 25.98 -9.15
N GLU A 77 -0.92 27.12 -9.72
CA GLU A 77 -1.56 27.74 -10.88
C GLU A 77 -1.73 26.77 -12.08
N ARG A 78 -0.80 25.88 -12.29
CA ARG A 78 -0.74 24.93 -13.43
C ARG A 78 -1.42 23.59 -13.19
N SER A 79 -2.05 23.36 -12.06
CA SER A 79 -2.61 22.06 -11.69
C SER A 79 -4.04 22.20 -11.17
N ASN A 80 -4.90 21.28 -11.54
CA ASN A 80 -6.25 21.14 -10.99
C ASN A 80 -6.27 20.34 -9.69
N ALA A 81 -5.15 19.68 -9.33
CA ALA A 81 -5.00 18.93 -8.08
C ALA A 81 -4.30 19.79 -7.02
N LEU A 82 -4.65 19.57 -5.77
CA LEU A 82 -3.89 20.10 -4.64
C LEU A 82 -2.52 19.42 -4.57
N HIS A 83 -1.49 20.23 -4.29
CA HIS A 83 -0.16 19.73 -4.02
C HIS A 83 0.05 19.66 -2.51
N SER A 84 0.36 18.49 -2.00
CA SER A 84 0.64 18.27 -0.60
C SER A 84 2.14 18.30 -0.30
N ARG A 85 2.49 18.80 0.90
CA ARG A 85 3.88 18.89 1.38
C ARG A 85 3.94 18.56 2.87
N VAL A 86 5.04 17.97 3.30
CA VAL A 86 5.35 17.88 4.73
C VAL A 86 5.77 19.28 5.21
N ARG A 87 5.11 19.78 6.27
CA ARG A 87 5.38 21.10 6.83
C ARG A 87 6.85 21.25 7.23
N GLY A 88 7.49 22.29 6.75
CA GLY A 88 8.90 22.60 7.02
C GLY A 88 9.93 21.71 6.33
N ARG A 89 9.49 20.66 5.58
CA ARG A 89 10.40 19.74 4.87
C ARG A 89 10.20 19.71 3.36
N GLY A 90 8.98 19.87 2.88
CA GLY A 90 8.69 19.97 1.44
C GLY A 90 8.06 18.71 0.84
N ALA A 91 8.50 18.33 -0.36
CA ALA A 91 7.93 17.21 -1.10
C ALA A 91 8.20 15.86 -0.42
N TYR A 92 7.26 14.94 -0.55
CA TYR A 92 7.36 13.57 -0.03
C TYR A 92 6.84 12.58 -1.07
N HIS A 93 7.14 11.32 -0.89
CA HIS A 93 6.75 10.25 -1.81
C HIS A 93 5.70 9.35 -1.15
N VAL A 94 4.62 9.08 -1.88
CA VAL A 94 3.53 8.19 -1.47
C VAL A 94 3.33 7.06 -2.48
N GLY A 95 2.38 6.20 -2.21
CA GLY A 95 2.00 5.12 -3.10
C GLY A 95 2.86 3.86 -2.93
N PRO A 96 2.96 3.00 -3.95
CA PRO A 96 3.55 1.67 -3.80
C PRO A 96 4.94 1.65 -3.17
N LEU A 97 5.86 2.50 -3.63
CA LEU A 97 7.21 2.55 -3.08
C LEU A 97 7.23 2.93 -1.59
N ALA A 98 6.37 3.86 -1.18
CA ALA A 98 6.28 4.29 0.20
C ALA A 98 5.63 3.21 1.09
N ARG A 99 4.50 2.62 0.64
CA ARG A 99 3.86 1.52 1.37
C ARG A 99 4.81 0.35 1.56
N TYR A 100 5.46 -0.06 0.48
CA TYR A 100 6.43 -1.14 0.47
C TYR A 100 7.59 -0.86 1.43
N ALA A 101 8.21 0.32 1.36
CA ALA A 101 9.36 0.66 2.20
C ALA A 101 9.04 0.73 3.70
N ILE A 102 7.81 1.16 4.04
CA ILE A 102 7.39 1.32 5.45
C ILE A 102 6.84 -0.01 6.03
N ASN A 103 6.23 -0.85 5.19
CA ASN A 103 5.49 -2.02 5.65
C ASN A 103 6.01 -3.35 5.06
N PHE A 104 7.23 -3.41 4.56
CA PHE A 104 7.80 -4.60 3.93
C PHE A 104 7.68 -5.86 4.80
N ASP A 105 7.90 -5.71 6.11
CA ASP A 105 7.82 -6.78 7.09
C ASP A 105 6.41 -7.36 7.29
N LYS A 106 5.38 -6.66 6.81
CA LYS A 106 3.96 -7.06 6.85
C LYS A 106 3.49 -7.80 5.60
N LEU A 107 4.31 -7.80 4.54
CA LEU A 107 4.00 -8.61 3.35
C LEU A 107 4.03 -10.10 3.70
N THR A 108 3.24 -10.89 2.97
CA THR A 108 3.27 -12.35 3.10
C THR A 108 4.67 -12.91 2.81
N PRO A 109 5.01 -14.09 3.35
CA PRO A 109 6.28 -14.73 3.03
C PRO A 109 6.49 -14.98 1.53
N LEU A 110 5.42 -15.22 0.76
CA LEU A 110 5.51 -15.39 -0.69
C LEU A 110 5.83 -14.05 -1.36
N ALA A 111 5.13 -12.98 -1.01
CA ALA A 111 5.38 -11.65 -1.57
C ALA A 111 6.80 -11.13 -1.25
N GLN A 112 7.29 -11.35 -0.01
CA GLN A 112 8.67 -10.99 0.36
C GLN A 112 9.71 -11.77 -0.45
N ARG A 113 9.53 -13.08 -0.62
CA ARG A 113 10.45 -13.90 -1.44
C ARG A 113 10.45 -13.46 -2.89
N SER A 114 9.26 -13.27 -3.47
CA SER A 114 9.12 -12.82 -4.87
C SER A 114 9.76 -11.46 -5.10
N ALA A 115 9.65 -10.54 -4.13
CA ALA A 115 10.34 -9.25 -4.19
C ALA A 115 11.87 -9.42 -4.19
N ALA A 116 12.40 -10.26 -3.30
CA ALA A 116 13.84 -10.53 -3.23
C ALA A 116 14.37 -11.21 -4.50
N GLU A 117 13.63 -12.19 -5.05
CA GLU A 117 13.96 -12.86 -6.31
C GLU A 117 13.93 -11.90 -7.51
N ALA A 118 13.05 -10.90 -7.47
CA ALA A 118 13.00 -9.80 -8.46
C ALA A 118 14.10 -8.74 -8.27
N GLY A 119 15.00 -8.91 -7.31
CA GLY A 119 16.10 -7.98 -7.03
C GLY A 119 15.66 -6.68 -6.33
N LEU A 120 14.57 -6.72 -5.58
CA LEU A 120 14.16 -5.60 -4.73
C LEU A 120 14.70 -5.77 -3.30
N GLU A 121 15.28 -4.70 -2.80
CA GLU A 121 15.58 -4.54 -1.37
C GLU A 121 14.29 -4.12 -0.61
N PRO A 122 14.24 -4.28 0.72
CA PRO A 122 13.10 -3.82 1.53
C PRO A 122 12.74 -2.34 1.36
N VAL A 123 13.71 -1.53 0.92
CA VAL A 123 13.51 -0.13 0.52
C VAL A 123 14.00 0.03 -0.91
N CYS A 124 13.10 0.42 -1.81
CA CYS A 124 13.43 0.69 -3.20
C CYS A 124 13.53 2.19 -3.44
N SER A 125 14.76 2.71 -3.58
CA SER A 125 15.08 4.12 -3.83
C SER A 125 15.00 4.52 -5.31
N ASN A 126 14.85 3.54 -6.22
CA ASN A 126 14.73 3.77 -7.66
C ASN A 126 13.25 3.87 -8.07
N PRO A 127 12.74 5.07 -8.44
CA PRO A 127 11.33 5.26 -8.78
C PRO A 127 10.92 4.51 -10.06
N PHE A 128 11.85 4.24 -10.97
CA PHE A 128 11.57 3.49 -12.20
C PHE A 128 11.21 2.03 -11.93
N LYS A 129 11.69 1.46 -10.83
CA LYS A 129 11.35 0.10 -10.39
C LYS A 129 9.98 0.01 -9.70
N SER A 130 9.23 1.09 -9.60
CA SER A 130 7.90 1.08 -8.95
C SER A 130 6.92 0.09 -9.57
N ILE A 131 7.08 -0.26 -10.85
CA ILE A 131 6.24 -1.27 -11.50
C ILE A 131 6.45 -2.67 -10.91
N ILE A 132 7.68 -3.01 -10.52
CA ILE A 132 7.96 -4.30 -9.84
C ILE A 132 7.29 -4.30 -8.47
N VAL A 133 7.42 -3.20 -7.70
CA VAL A 133 6.78 -3.06 -6.39
C VAL A 133 5.25 -3.18 -6.50
N ARG A 134 4.64 -2.56 -7.54
CA ARG A 134 3.20 -2.70 -7.81
C ARG A 134 2.79 -4.14 -8.10
N SER A 135 3.63 -4.89 -8.82
CA SER A 135 3.36 -6.31 -9.10
C SER A 135 3.41 -7.15 -7.82
N VAL A 136 4.34 -6.85 -6.91
CA VAL A 136 4.41 -7.47 -5.57
C VAL A 136 3.18 -7.13 -4.72
N GLU A 137 2.73 -5.86 -4.71
CA GLU A 137 1.49 -5.49 -4.03
C GLU A 137 0.25 -6.15 -4.63
N THR A 138 0.24 -6.40 -5.94
CA THR A 138 -0.85 -7.14 -6.60
C THR A 138 -0.89 -8.59 -6.13
N LEU A 139 0.26 -9.24 -6.04
CA LEU A 139 0.37 -10.58 -5.47
C LEU A 139 -0.16 -10.62 -4.03
N TYR A 140 0.31 -9.69 -3.18
CA TYR A 140 -0.18 -9.58 -1.80
C TYR A 140 -1.71 -9.39 -1.73
N ALA A 141 -2.27 -8.52 -2.56
CA ALA A 141 -3.72 -8.27 -2.56
C ALA A 141 -4.53 -9.51 -2.94
N ILE A 142 -4.01 -10.35 -3.83
CA ILE A 142 -4.65 -11.63 -4.22
C ILE A 142 -4.55 -12.64 -3.07
N GLU A 143 -3.39 -12.76 -2.41
CA GLU A 143 -3.23 -13.63 -1.24
C GLU A 143 -4.17 -13.20 -0.11
N GLU A 144 -4.29 -11.90 0.13
CA GLU A 144 -5.19 -11.35 1.15
C GLU A 144 -6.66 -11.60 0.80
N ALA A 145 -7.06 -11.49 -0.48
CA ALA A 145 -8.39 -11.84 -0.93
C ALA A 145 -8.72 -13.33 -0.70
N LEU A 146 -7.77 -14.22 -0.97
CA LEU A 146 -7.93 -15.66 -0.70
C LEU A 146 -8.07 -15.92 0.81
N ARG A 147 -7.24 -15.28 1.64
CA ARG A 147 -7.33 -15.39 3.11
C ARG A 147 -8.69 -14.90 3.63
N ILE A 148 -9.16 -13.75 3.17
CA ILE A 148 -10.46 -13.19 3.57
C ILE A 148 -11.60 -14.13 3.18
N ILE A 149 -11.55 -14.77 2.01
CA ILE A 149 -12.58 -15.72 1.56
C ILE A 149 -12.57 -16.99 2.42
N ASP A 150 -11.39 -17.46 2.80
CA ASP A 150 -11.24 -18.65 3.65
C ASP A 150 -11.76 -18.40 5.07
N GLU A 151 -11.47 -17.23 5.63
CA GLU A 151 -11.88 -16.84 6.98
C GLU A 151 -13.30 -16.23 7.05
N TYR A 152 -13.98 -16.08 5.92
CA TYR A 152 -15.28 -15.43 5.89
C TYR A 152 -16.37 -16.21 6.63
N GLU A 153 -16.95 -15.58 7.63
CA GLU A 153 -18.14 -16.04 8.33
C GLU A 153 -19.35 -15.19 7.96
N GLU A 154 -20.43 -15.84 7.52
CA GLU A 154 -21.66 -15.13 7.18
C GLU A 154 -22.26 -14.48 8.43
N PRO A 155 -22.45 -13.14 8.46
CA PRO A 155 -23.03 -12.48 9.62
C PRO A 155 -24.49 -12.88 9.80
N ALA A 156 -24.95 -12.89 11.05
CA ALA A 156 -26.33 -13.25 11.37
C ALA A 156 -27.36 -12.27 10.76
N GLU A 157 -26.98 -11.02 10.59
CA GLU A 157 -27.81 -9.96 10.00
C GLU A 157 -27.05 -9.26 8.87
N PRO A 158 -27.75 -8.88 7.77
CA PRO A 158 -27.09 -8.27 6.61
C PRO A 158 -26.66 -6.81 6.83
N TYR A 159 -26.92 -6.25 7.98
CA TYR A 159 -26.60 -4.86 8.34
C TYR A 159 -26.38 -4.72 9.84
N ILE A 160 -25.69 -3.66 10.21
CA ILE A 160 -25.55 -3.22 11.61
C ILE A 160 -26.51 -2.04 11.84
N ALA A 161 -27.45 -2.20 12.78
CA ALA A 161 -28.31 -1.11 13.20
C ALA A 161 -27.46 -0.05 13.95
N TYR A 162 -27.53 1.18 13.51
CA TYR A 162 -26.82 2.30 14.14
C TYR A 162 -27.67 3.56 14.25
N THR A 163 -27.36 4.39 15.21
CA THR A 163 -27.92 5.74 15.34
C THR A 163 -26.84 6.75 14.94
N PRO A 164 -27.07 7.56 13.88
CA PRO A 164 -26.10 8.56 13.47
C PRO A 164 -25.77 9.53 14.59
N LYS A 165 -24.50 9.85 14.76
CA LYS A 165 -24.00 10.86 15.70
C LYS A 165 -23.15 11.86 14.93
N ALA A 166 -23.23 13.14 15.34
CA ALA A 166 -22.33 14.15 14.81
C ALA A 166 -20.88 13.81 15.19
N GLY A 167 -19.97 13.93 14.23
CA GLY A 167 -18.56 13.62 14.43
C GLY A 167 -17.74 13.93 13.19
N VAL A 168 -16.45 13.71 13.29
CA VAL A 168 -15.49 13.80 12.19
C VAL A 168 -14.93 12.40 11.94
N GLY A 169 -14.93 11.96 10.68
CA GLY A 169 -14.26 10.76 10.21
C GLY A 169 -13.06 11.13 9.34
N HIS A 170 -12.04 10.29 9.35
CA HIS A 170 -10.86 10.38 8.47
C HIS A 170 -10.73 9.06 7.71
N GLY A 171 -10.39 9.14 6.42
CA GLY A 171 -10.21 7.99 5.56
C GLY A 171 -9.30 8.31 4.39
#